data_b0b696e8c4a3c22d54cf25d901e4bfa2
#
_entry.id   b0b696e8c4a3c22d54cf25d901e4bfa2
#
_cell.length_a   1.000
_cell.length_b   1.000
_cell.length_c   1.000
_cell.angle_alpha   90.00
_cell.angle_beta   90.00
_cell.angle_gamma   90.00
#
_symmetry.space_group_name_H-M   'P 1'
#
loop_
_entity.id
_entity.type
_entity.pdbx_description
1 polymer ?
#
loop_
_entity_poly.entity_id
_entity_poly.type
_entity_poly.pdbx_seq_one_letter_code
_entity_poly.pdbx_strand_id
1 'polypeptide(L)'
;MAGLTGNQCTIITIIPMEVECNVTNASSPTASDGSAVVQVFGGTPPYSITWTNGQQGNTLTNLSPGTYIANVVDYFGDYIKKTTCVVGSSTETVYKFITCPGFSSRTVYVSGATYEPPFPNFKPTIIFNEIPGCYEFIGPVNSSGLE
;
A
#
# COMPACT_ATOMS: atom_id res chain seq x y z
N MET A 1 -57.57 29.94 -23.53
CA MET A 1 -56.54 30.19 -22.49
C MET A 1 -56.12 28.83 -21.90
N ALA A 2 -55.08 28.26 -22.36
CA ALA A 2 -54.51 27.01 -21.78
C ALA A 2 -53.53 27.42 -20.67
N GLY A 3 -53.89 27.11 -19.42
CA GLY A 3 -53.08 27.40 -18.28
C GLY A 3 -51.82 26.55 -18.30
N LEU A 4 -50.67 27.19 -18.17
CA LEU A 4 -49.40 26.57 -17.86
C LEU A 4 -49.45 26.08 -16.41
N THR A 5 -49.89 24.85 -16.23
CA THR A 5 -49.80 24.19 -14.92
C THR A 5 -48.45 23.48 -14.80
N GLY A 6 -47.69 23.92 -13.83
CA GLY A 6 -46.63 23.12 -13.25
C GLY A 6 -45.23 23.52 -13.67
N ASN A 7 -44.69 24.51 -12.98
CA ASN A 7 -43.26 24.64 -12.77
C ASN A 7 -42.80 23.42 -11.95
N GLN A 8 -42.53 22.32 -12.60
CA GLN A 8 -41.79 21.24 -11.95
C GLN A 8 -40.33 21.69 -11.88
N CYS A 9 -39.96 22.27 -10.77
CA CYS A 9 -38.57 22.50 -10.45
C CYS A 9 -37.94 21.15 -10.15
N THR A 10 -37.27 20.56 -11.13
CA THR A 10 -36.49 19.36 -10.91
C THR A 10 -35.21 19.76 -10.17
N ILE A 11 -35.12 19.36 -8.92
CA ILE A 11 -33.87 19.53 -8.16
C ILE A 11 -32.84 18.55 -8.76
N ILE A 12 -31.90 19.08 -9.52
CA ILE A 12 -30.76 18.31 -9.99
C ILE A 12 -29.76 18.27 -8.83
N THR A 13 -29.70 17.15 -8.16
CA THR A 13 -28.63 16.92 -7.16
C THR A 13 -27.34 16.65 -7.92
N ILE A 14 -26.44 17.64 -7.94
CA ILE A 14 -25.10 17.45 -8.49
C ILE A 14 -24.30 16.73 -7.42
N ILE A 15 -23.94 15.47 -7.67
CA ILE A 15 -23.03 14.71 -6.83
C ILE A 15 -21.62 15.07 -7.28
N PRO A 16 -20.81 15.75 -6.45
CA PRO A 16 -19.46 16.12 -6.82
C PRO A 16 -18.64 14.85 -7.06
N MET A 17 -17.72 14.91 -8.04
CA MET A 17 -16.82 13.82 -8.32
C MET A 17 -15.74 13.77 -7.21
N GLU A 18 -15.60 12.62 -6.56
CA GLU A 18 -14.54 12.32 -5.61
C GLU A 18 -13.65 11.21 -6.17
N VAL A 19 -12.36 11.30 -5.85
CA VAL A 19 -11.35 10.38 -6.39
C VAL A 19 -10.45 9.92 -5.25
N GLU A 20 -10.39 8.61 -5.06
CA GLU A 20 -9.54 7.96 -4.09
C GLU A 20 -8.47 7.13 -4.77
N CYS A 21 -7.30 7.01 -4.13
CA CYS A 21 -6.23 6.15 -4.59
C CYS A 21 -5.87 5.10 -3.54
N ASN A 22 -6.00 3.84 -3.91
CA ASN A 22 -5.55 2.70 -3.12
C ASN A 22 -4.22 2.21 -3.68
N VAL A 23 -3.23 2.04 -2.82
CA VAL A 23 -1.89 1.61 -3.22
C VAL A 23 -1.50 0.30 -2.55
N THR A 24 -0.74 -0.51 -3.27
CA THR A 24 0.04 -1.62 -2.72
C THR A 24 1.51 -1.25 -2.83
N ASN A 25 2.20 -1.27 -1.70
CA ASN A 25 3.61 -0.93 -1.65
C ASN A 25 4.47 -1.98 -2.38
N ALA A 26 5.60 -1.54 -2.90
CA ALA A 26 6.61 -2.43 -3.43
C ALA A 26 7.24 -3.28 -2.31
N SER A 27 7.66 -4.49 -2.61
CA SER A 27 8.22 -5.44 -1.65
C SER A 27 9.58 -5.00 -1.08
N SER A 28 10.30 -4.13 -1.80
CA SER A 28 11.56 -3.54 -1.36
C SER A 28 11.79 -2.16 -2.00
N PRO A 29 12.77 -1.37 -1.52
CA PRO A 29 13.09 -0.06 -2.09
C PRO A 29 13.51 -0.09 -3.57
N THR A 30 13.98 -1.23 -4.06
CA THR A 30 14.42 -1.43 -5.45
C THR A 30 13.46 -2.28 -6.28
N ALA A 31 12.41 -2.83 -5.67
CA ALA A 31 11.43 -3.63 -6.36
C ALA A 31 10.47 -2.74 -7.20
N SER A 32 9.91 -3.34 -8.24
CA SER A 32 8.92 -2.72 -9.11
C SER A 32 7.68 -3.61 -9.19
N ASP A 33 7.15 -4.00 -8.04
CA ASP A 33 5.99 -4.87 -7.89
C ASP A 33 4.82 -4.21 -7.14
N GLY A 34 4.93 -2.91 -6.87
CA GLY A 34 3.86 -2.10 -6.33
C GLY A 34 2.72 -1.87 -7.33
N SER A 35 1.59 -1.40 -6.84
CA SER A 35 0.44 -1.04 -7.67
C SER A 35 -0.35 0.14 -7.09
N ALA A 36 -1.12 0.80 -7.95
CA ALA A 36 -2.03 1.87 -7.58
C ALA A 36 -3.36 1.70 -8.33
N VAL A 37 -4.47 1.88 -7.62
CA VAL A 37 -5.81 1.79 -8.18
C VAL A 37 -6.59 3.05 -7.82
N VAL A 38 -7.11 3.73 -8.83
CA VAL A 38 -7.99 4.89 -8.68
C VAL A 38 -9.44 4.45 -8.67
N GLN A 39 -10.17 4.89 -7.66
CA GLN A 39 -11.62 4.75 -7.55
C GLN A 39 -12.27 6.12 -7.69
N VAL A 40 -13.33 6.19 -8.49
CA VAL A 40 -14.08 7.43 -8.77
C VAL A 40 -15.49 7.28 -8.26
N PHE A 41 -15.96 8.26 -7.51
CA PHE A 41 -17.31 8.36 -6.97
C PHE A 41 -17.96 9.64 -7.45
N GLY A 42 -19.23 9.59 -7.80
CA GLY A 42 -19.93 10.76 -8.35
C GLY A 42 -19.46 11.15 -9.74
N GLY A 43 -19.79 12.36 -10.19
CA GLY A 43 -19.59 12.76 -11.58
C GLY A 43 -20.41 11.95 -12.58
N THR A 44 -20.09 12.04 -13.88
CA THR A 44 -20.80 11.35 -14.95
C THR A 44 -19.87 10.37 -15.68
N PRO A 45 -20.10 9.05 -15.59
CA PRO A 45 -19.33 8.08 -16.34
C PRO A 45 -19.65 8.14 -17.86
N PRO A 46 -18.73 7.66 -18.75
CA PRO A 46 -17.43 7.06 -18.44
C PRO A 46 -16.38 8.09 -18.04
N TYR A 47 -15.41 7.64 -17.22
CA TYR A 47 -14.29 8.48 -16.81
C TYR A 47 -13.05 8.23 -17.66
N SER A 48 -12.34 9.29 -17.99
CA SER A 48 -11.01 9.22 -18.59
C SER A 48 -9.97 9.41 -17.49
N ILE A 49 -9.11 8.42 -17.28
CA ILE A 49 -8.05 8.45 -16.27
C ILE A 49 -6.70 8.37 -16.99
N THR A 50 -5.88 9.40 -16.77
CA THR A 50 -4.53 9.50 -17.35
C THR A 50 -3.52 9.77 -16.25
N TRP A 51 -2.48 8.98 -16.21
CA TRP A 51 -1.39 9.12 -15.26
C TRP A 51 -0.27 10.00 -15.79
N THR A 52 0.53 10.58 -14.91
CA THR A 52 1.65 11.47 -15.29
C THR A 52 2.75 10.76 -16.09
N ASN A 53 2.82 9.43 -16.02
CA ASN A 53 3.70 8.62 -16.85
C ASN A 53 3.14 8.33 -18.26
N GLY A 54 1.97 8.87 -18.60
CA GLY A 54 1.31 8.70 -19.89
C GLY A 54 0.43 7.45 -20.01
N GLN A 55 0.40 6.58 -19.01
CA GLN A 55 -0.51 5.43 -18.99
C GLN A 55 -1.96 5.85 -18.77
N GLN A 56 -2.88 5.05 -19.28
CA GLN A 56 -4.33 5.26 -19.15
C GLN A 56 -4.97 4.10 -18.39
N GLY A 57 -6.13 4.39 -17.80
CA GLY A 57 -6.90 3.42 -17.04
C GLY A 57 -6.80 3.66 -15.53
N ASN A 58 -7.64 2.94 -14.80
CA ASN A 58 -7.77 3.13 -13.36
C ASN A 58 -6.71 2.40 -12.53
N THR A 59 -5.88 1.57 -13.15
CA THR A 59 -4.91 0.73 -12.45
C THR A 59 -3.53 0.87 -13.06
N LEU A 60 -2.53 1.09 -12.22
CA LEU A 60 -1.11 0.94 -12.55
C LEU A 60 -0.54 -0.25 -11.81
N THR A 61 0.33 -1.00 -12.48
CA THR A 61 1.06 -2.14 -11.91
C THR A 61 2.55 -2.01 -12.20
N ASN A 62 3.35 -2.85 -11.57
CA ASN A 62 4.81 -2.86 -11.70
C ASN A 62 5.44 -1.52 -11.33
N LEU A 63 4.99 -0.96 -10.21
CA LEU A 63 5.45 0.34 -9.73
C LEU A 63 6.62 0.19 -8.76
N SER A 64 7.65 0.97 -8.99
CA SER A 64 8.69 1.23 -7.98
C SER A 64 8.16 2.19 -6.91
N PRO A 65 8.78 2.24 -5.73
CA PRO A 65 8.46 3.27 -4.75
C PRO A 65 8.56 4.67 -5.36
N GLY A 66 7.52 5.47 -5.19
CA GLY A 66 7.44 6.79 -5.80
C GLY A 66 6.06 7.41 -5.74
N THR A 67 5.95 8.59 -6.32
CA THR A 67 4.71 9.35 -6.39
C THR A 67 4.13 9.31 -7.79
N TYR A 68 2.87 8.90 -7.90
CA TYR A 68 2.13 8.79 -9.14
C TYR A 68 0.88 9.66 -9.06
N ILE A 69 0.63 10.46 -10.07
CA ILE A 69 -0.51 11.38 -10.10
C ILE A 69 -1.45 10.94 -11.22
N ALA A 70 -2.72 10.77 -10.88
CA ALA A 70 -3.79 10.51 -11.84
C ALA A 70 -4.62 11.78 -12.06
N ASN A 71 -4.91 12.07 -13.31
CA ASN A 71 -5.88 13.05 -13.73
C ASN A 71 -7.15 12.30 -14.16
N VAL A 72 -8.27 12.62 -13.54
CA VAL A 72 -9.57 12.00 -13.81
C VAL A 72 -10.48 13.05 -14.40
N VAL A 73 -11.10 12.73 -15.52
CA VAL A 73 -12.04 13.59 -16.23
C VAL A 73 -13.33 12.81 -16.43
N ASP A 74 -14.47 13.41 -16.14
CA ASP A 74 -15.77 12.80 -16.39
C ASP A 74 -16.20 12.90 -17.87
N TYR A 75 -17.35 12.31 -18.21
CA TYR A 75 -17.84 12.24 -19.59
C TYR A 75 -17.97 13.62 -20.25
N PHE A 76 -18.43 14.62 -19.52
CA PHE A 76 -18.64 15.95 -20.07
C PHE A 76 -17.37 16.80 -20.10
N GLY A 77 -16.31 16.38 -19.38
CA GLY A 77 -15.08 17.14 -19.28
C GLY A 77 -15.16 18.33 -18.31
N ASP A 78 -16.29 18.52 -17.64
CA ASP A 78 -16.55 19.65 -16.75
C ASP A 78 -15.86 19.47 -15.39
N TYR A 79 -15.67 18.22 -14.97
CA TYR A 79 -15.00 17.86 -13.73
C TYR A 79 -13.65 17.24 -14.01
N ILE A 80 -12.60 17.93 -13.54
CA ILE A 80 -11.21 17.43 -13.58
C ILE A 80 -10.72 17.33 -12.14
N LYS A 81 -10.44 16.12 -11.70
CA LYS A 81 -9.85 15.86 -10.38
C LYS A 81 -8.48 15.25 -10.54
N LYS A 82 -7.56 15.65 -9.67
CA LYS A 82 -6.23 15.05 -9.54
C LYS A 82 -6.15 14.33 -8.22
N THR A 83 -5.62 13.11 -8.24
CA THR A 83 -5.26 12.39 -7.02
C THR A 83 -3.81 11.96 -7.06
N THR A 84 -3.20 11.91 -5.88
CA THR A 84 -1.80 11.52 -5.71
C THR A 84 -1.74 10.19 -5.00
N CYS A 85 -1.07 9.23 -5.62
CA CYS A 85 -0.81 7.91 -5.11
C CYS A 85 0.66 7.81 -4.72
N VAL A 86 0.96 7.50 -3.47
CA VAL A 86 2.34 7.32 -3.00
C VAL A 86 2.56 5.83 -2.76
N VAL A 87 3.32 5.21 -3.64
CA VAL A 87 3.78 3.83 -3.50
C VAL A 87 5.03 3.86 -2.63
N GLY A 88 4.96 3.28 -1.45
CA GLY A 88 6.09 3.10 -0.56
C GLY A 88 6.84 1.81 -0.87
N SER A 89 7.84 1.51 -0.05
CA SER A 89 8.47 0.21 0.01
C SER A 89 8.18 -0.46 1.35
N SER A 90 7.92 -1.75 1.31
CA SER A 90 7.94 -2.56 2.52
C SER A 90 9.41 -2.79 2.88
N THR A 91 9.86 -2.24 4.00
CA THR A 91 11.13 -2.67 4.57
C THR A 91 10.83 -3.91 5.40
N GLU A 92 11.13 -5.08 4.85
CA GLU A 92 11.10 -6.29 5.66
C GLU A 92 12.23 -6.21 6.67
N THR A 93 11.88 -6.07 7.94
CA THR A 93 12.87 -6.13 9.01
C THR A 93 13.15 -7.59 9.30
N VAL A 94 14.36 -8.03 8.98
CA VAL A 94 14.82 -9.39 9.29
C VAL A 94 15.52 -9.35 10.64
N TYR A 95 15.10 -10.21 11.54
CA TYR A 95 15.70 -10.34 12.87
C TYR A 95 16.63 -11.54 12.90
N LYS A 96 17.85 -11.33 13.40
CA LYS A 96 18.85 -12.37 13.57
C LYS A 96 18.81 -12.90 14.99
N PHE A 97 18.73 -14.22 15.11
CA PHE A 97 18.84 -14.95 16.37
C PHE A 97 19.98 -15.95 16.29
N ILE A 98 20.73 -16.10 17.35
CA ILE A 98 21.75 -17.13 17.50
C ILE A 98 21.36 -18.08 18.63
N THR A 99 21.79 -19.32 18.55
CA THR A 99 21.59 -20.29 19.61
C THR A 99 22.40 -19.90 20.86
N CYS A 100 21.81 -20.15 22.04
CA CYS A 100 22.52 -19.91 23.29
C CYS A 100 23.75 -20.82 23.44
N PRO A 101 24.76 -20.40 24.22
CA PRO A 101 25.93 -21.24 24.51
C PRO A 101 25.53 -22.60 25.07
N GLY A 102 26.13 -23.66 24.53
CA GLY A 102 25.86 -25.06 24.94
C GLY A 102 24.95 -25.84 23.97
N PHE A 103 24.41 -25.17 22.96
CA PHE A 103 23.67 -25.81 21.87
C PHE A 103 24.45 -25.76 20.56
N SER A 104 24.13 -26.66 19.62
CA SER A 104 24.74 -26.63 18.30
C SER A 104 24.50 -25.27 17.65
N SER A 105 25.59 -24.60 17.20
CA SER A 105 25.52 -23.26 16.60
C SER A 105 24.59 -23.24 15.40
N ARG A 106 23.50 -22.47 15.50
CA ARG A 106 22.57 -22.20 14.41
C ARG A 106 22.21 -20.72 14.40
N THR A 107 22.16 -20.14 13.24
CA THR A 107 21.64 -18.81 13.01
C THR A 107 20.26 -18.95 12.37
N VAL A 108 19.27 -18.26 12.92
CA VAL A 108 17.90 -18.23 12.40
C VAL A 108 17.55 -16.80 12.06
N TYR A 109 17.00 -16.59 10.88
CA TYR A 109 16.49 -15.32 10.43
C TYR A 109 14.96 -15.38 10.42
N VAL A 110 14.32 -14.40 11.05
CA VAL A 110 12.87 -14.30 11.06
C VAL A 110 12.48 -13.00 10.39
N SER A 111 11.73 -13.11 9.32
CA SER A 111 11.11 -11.97 8.65
C SER A 111 9.68 -11.78 9.16
N GLY A 112 9.28 -10.52 9.39
CA GLY A 112 7.92 -10.22 9.78
C GLY A 112 7.78 -8.86 10.45
N ALA A 113 6.65 -8.24 10.22
CA ALA A 113 6.41 -6.83 10.53
C ALA A 113 6.20 -6.48 12.01
N THR A 114 6.18 -7.44 12.93
CA THR A 114 5.83 -7.16 14.33
C THR A 114 6.57 -8.08 15.29
N TYR A 115 7.87 -7.83 15.48
CA TYR A 115 8.51 -8.25 16.71
C TYR A 115 8.68 -7.02 17.62
N GLU A 116 7.82 -6.86 18.58
CA GLU A 116 8.03 -5.96 19.71
C GLU A 116 8.59 -6.81 20.87
N PRO A 117 9.84 -6.61 21.27
CA PRO A 117 10.38 -7.30 22.45
C PRO A 117 9.61 -6.79 23.68
N PRO A 118 8.95 -7.66 24.45
CA PRO A 118 8.10 -7.25 25.55
C PRO A 118 8.84 -6.62 26.74
N PHE A 119 10.16 -6.82 26.88
CA PHE A 119 10.94 -6.21 27.97
C PHE A 119 12.45 -6.28 27.71
N PRO A 120 13.25 -5.28 28.18
CA PRO A 120 14.70 -5.20 27.94
C PRO A 120 15.56 -6.30 28.61
N ASN A 121 14.98 -7.17 29.44
CA ASN A 121 15.66 -8.24 30.18
C ASN A 121 15.07 -9.63 29.95
N PHE A 122 14.18 -9.80 28.99
CA PHE A 122 13.56 -11.09 28.72
C PHE A 122 14.33 -11.80 27.60
N LYS A 123 14.84 -13.00 27.86
CA LYS A 123 15.34 -13.91 26.83
C LYS A 123 14.14 -14.57 26.18
N PRO A 124 13.73 -14.20 24.96
CA PRO A 124 12.58 -14.82 24.37
C PRO A 124 12.87 -16.28 24.05
N THR A 125 12.10 -17.17 24.62
CA THR A 125 12.03 -18.54 24.17
C THR A 125 11.18 -18.55 22.91
N ILE A 126 11.79 -18.50 21.74
CA ILE A 126 11.07 -18.61 20.48
C ILE A 126 10.79 -20.11 20.29
N ILE A 127 9.54 -20.49 20.42
CA ILE A 127 9.09 -21.84 20.12
C ILE A 127 8.82 -21.87 18.60
N PHE A 128 9.81 -22.24 17.82
CA PHE A 128 9.55 -22.70 16.46
C PHE A 128 8.98 -24.11 16.57
N ASN A 129 7.86 -24.37 15.93
CA ASN A 129 7.15 -25.68 15.98
C ASN A 129 8.01 -26.89 15.59
N GLU A 130 9.23 -26.67 15.09
CA GLU A 130 10.09 -27.75 14.61
C GLU A 130 11.47 -27.83 15.27
N ILE A 131 11.91 -26.80 16.03
CA ILE A 131 13.24 -26.78 16.65
C ILE A 131 13.16 -26.16 18.04
N PRO A 132 12.89 -26.91 19.09
CA PRO A 132 12.99 -26.42 20.46
C PRO A 132 14.44 -26.05 20.76
N GLY A 133 14.66 -24.83 21.16
CA GLY A 133 15.99 -24.31 21.50
C GLY A 133 15.92 -22.96 22.19
N CYS A 134 17.01 -22.61 22.87
CA CYS A 134 17.22 -21.26 23.37
C CYS A 134 17.89 -20.42 22.28
N TYR A 135 17.36 -19.23 22.02
CA TYR A 135 17.92 -18.30 21.04
C TYR A 135 18.16 -16.95 21.67
N GLU A 136 19.27 -16.34 21.34
CA GLU A 136 19.61 -14.98 21.76
C GLU A 136 19.27 -14.01 20.62
N PHE A 137 18.53 -12.96 20.93
CA PHE A 137 18.20 -11.91 19.97
C PHE A 137 19.41 -11.00 19.76
N ILE A 138 19.88 -10.90 18.53
CA ILE A 138 21.04 -10.06 18.17
C ILE A 138 20.59 -8.67 17.70
N GLY A 139 19.41 -8.57 17.11
CA GLY A 139 18.89 -7.31 16.59
C GLY A 139 18.35 -7.40 15.18
N PRO A 140 17.82 -6.29 14.66
CA PRO A 140 17.41 -6.21 13.29
C PRO A 140 18.64 -6.20 12.37
N VAL A 141 18.59 -6.94 11.27
CA VAL A 141 19.59 -6.94 10.21
C VAL A 141 18.94 -6.49 8.91
N ASN A 142 19.68 -5.71 8.12
CA ASN A 142 19.23 -5.37 6.79
C ASN A 142 19.28 -6.61 5.89
N SER A 143 18.30 -6.74 5.02
CA SER A 143 18.22 -7.85 4.06
C SER A 143 19.45 -7.99 3.16
N SER A 144 20.28 -6.93 3.05
CA SER A 144 21.57 -6.94 2.36
C SER A 144 22.74 -7.56 3.16
N GLY A 145 22.53 -7.93 4.42
CA GLY A 145 23.52 -8.54 5.31
C GLY A 145 23.28 -10.02 5.57
N LEU A 146 22.53 -10.69 4.71
CA LEU A 146 22.35 -12.14 4.73
C LEU A 146 23.51 -12.79 3.96
N GLU A 147 24.68 -12.91 4.57
CA GLU A 147 25.77 -13.79 4.15
C GLU A 147 25.86 -14.99 5.10
#